data_52c5a96402a6ffd90d89fa9a1d6eeeb5
#
_entry.id   52c5a96402a6ffd90d89fa9a1d6eeeb5
#
_cell.length_a   1.000
_cell.length_b   1.000
_cell.length_c   1.000
_cell.angle_alpha   90.00
_cell.angle_beta   90.00
_cell.angle_gamma   90.00
#
_symmetry.space_group_name_H-M   'P 1'
#
loop_
_entity.id
_entity.type
_entity.pdbx_description
1 polymer ?
#
loop_
_entity_poly.entity_id
_entity_poly.type
_entity_poly.pdbx_seq_one_letter_code
_entity_poly.pdbx_strand_id
1 'polypeptide(L)'
;MTVKQAHGSGDSSPPIAGDVSTFPTDAELSRTLVASTGSATLSTLTPKGFPYGSIVSFIHDNLGNPIILISDMAEHTINARKNEKASMLISEPAGEGDPLGKARLTLIGTLHLLDNPEAEREDYLTKHEHASFYVDYED
;
A
#
# COMPACT_ATOMS: atom_id res chain seq x y z
N MET A 1 -29.18 -0.79 -0.60
CA MET A 1 -28.43 0.23 -1.37
C MET A 1 -28.04 -0.40 -2.70
N THR A 2 -28.68 0.01 -3.78
CA THR A 2 -28.45 -0.59 -5.12
C THR A 2 -27.39 0.25 -5.83
N VAL A 3 -26.21 -0.31 -6.04
CA VAL A 3 -25.19 0.34 -6.85
C VAL A 3 -25.55 0.11 -8.31
N LYS A 4 -26.03 1.15 -9.00
CA LYS A 4 -26.15 1.14 -10.45
C LYS A 4 -24.75 1.27 -11.05
N GLN A 5 -24.29 0.21 -11.72
CA GLN A 5 -23.13 0.25 -12.58
C GLN A 5 -23.48 1.07 -13.82
N ALA A 6 -22.96 2.29 -13.88
CA ALA A 6 -23.02 3.09 -15.11
C ALA A 6 -21.80 2.72 -15.96
N HIS A 7 -21.93 1.70 -16.81
CA HIS A 7 -21.01 1.52 -17.91
C HIS A 7 -21.47 2.44 -19.07
N GLY A 8 -20.91 3.65 -19.08
CA GLY A 8 -20.95 4.47 -20.27
C GLY A 8 -20.00 3.87 -21.31
N SER A 9 -20.54 3.17 -22.30
CA SER A 9 -19.81 2.84 -23.52
C SER A 9 -19.72 4.08 -24.42
N GLY A 10 -18.83 4.97 -24.06
CA GLY A 10 -18.47 6.13 -24.85
C GLY A 10 -16.97 6.29 -24.71
N ASP A 11 -16.24 5.75 -25.70
CA ASP A 11 -14.81 6.05 -25.84
C ASP A 11 -14.68 7.51 -26.25
N SER A 12 -14.64 8.39 -25.23
CA SER A 12 -14.48 9.84 -25.40
C SER A 12 -13.05 10.30 -25.11
N SER A 13 -12.13 9.37 -24.88
CA SER A 13 -10.72 9.72 -24.78
C SER A 13 -10.22 10.06 -26.19
N PRO A 14 -9.62 11.24 -26.39
CA PRO A 14 -8.97 11.54 -27.66
C PRO A 14 -7.91 10.46 -27.92
N PRO A 15 -7.75 10.03 -29.19
CA PRO A 15 -6.71 9.06 -29.52
C PRO A 15 -5.36 9.61 -29.08
N ILE A 16 -4.58 8.81 -28.36
CA ILE A 16 -3.22 9.18 -27.97
C ILE A 16 -2.42 9.34 -29.27
N ALA A 17 -2.09 10.58 -29.60
CA ALA A 17 -1.28 10.89 -30.77
C ALA A 17 0.21 10.75 -30.38
N GLY A 18 0.90 9.76 -30.94
CA GLY A 18 2.32 9.53 -30.73
C GLY A 18 2.70 8.05 -30.60
N ASP A 19 4.00 7.81 -30.52
CA ASP A 19 4.54 6.47 -30.29
C ASP A 19 4.35 6.08 -28.82
N VAL A 20 3.38 5.20 -28.56
CA VAL A 20 3.05 4.71 -27.20
C VAL A 20 4.12 3.76 -26.63
N SER A 21 5.07 3.29 -27.45
CA SER A 21 6.16 2.43 -26.99
C SER A 21 7.12 3.12 -26.02
N THR A 22 7.07 4.45 -25.96
CA THR A 22 7.88 5.27 -25.02
C THR A 22 7.18 5.51 -23.70
N PHE A 23 5.90 5.14 -23.54
CA PHE A 23 5.23 5.28 -22.26
C PHE A 23 5.59 4.14 -21.32
N PRO A 24 5.74 4.45 -19.99
CA PRO A 24 5.97 3.41 -18.99
C PRO A 24 4.83 2.38 -19.00
N THR A 25 5.19 1.12 -18.82
CA THR A 25 4.22 0.05 -18.61
C THR A 25 3.53 0.20 -17.24
N ASP A 26 2.37 -0.41 -17.05
CA ASP A 26 1.67 -0.44 -15.76
C ASP A 26 2.56 -1.05 -14.64
N ALA A 27 3.41 -2.00 -14.99
CA ALA A 27 4.36 -2.60 -14.05
C ALA A 27 5.45 -1.60 -13.62
N GLU A 28 5.97 -0.79 -14.54
CA GLU A 28 6.95 0.27 -14.23
C GLU A 28 6.32 1.39 -13.41
N LEU A 29 5.11 1.80 -13.76
CA LEU A 29 4.33 2.78 -12.99
C LEU A 29 4.04 2.28 -11.57
N SER A 30 3.65 1.02 -11.42
CA SER A 30 3.41 0.39 -10.12
C SER A 30 4.67 0.37 -9.25
N ARG A 31 5.83 -0.03 -9.81
CA ARG A 31 7.11 -0.01 -9.10
C ARG A 31 7.52 1.40 -8.70
N THR A 32 7.33 2.36 -9.60
CA THR A 32 7.63 3.77 -9.32
C THR A 32 6.77 4.29 -8.17
N LEU A 33 5.48 3.97 -8.16
CA LEU A 33 4.57 4.38 -7.10
C LEU A 33 4.99 3.78 -5.74
N VAL A 34 5.31 2.49 -5.69
CA VAL A 34 5.81 1.83 -4.47
C VAL A 34 7.10 2.48 -3.98
N ALA A 35 8.05 2.74 -4.88
CA ALA A 35 9.35 3.33 -4.53
C ALA A 35 9.24 4.79 -4.06
N SER A 36 8.31 5.57 -4.65
CA SER A 36 8.17 7.02 -4.37
C SER A 36 7.28 7.34 -3.18
N THR A 37 6.52 6.36 -2.66
CA THR A 37 5.63 6.54 -1.51
C THR A 37 6.21 5.89 -0.26
N GLY A 38 5.70 6.25 0.90
CA GLY A 38 6.14 5.69 2.19
C GLY A 38 4.98 5.38 3.13
N SER A 39 3.74 5.59 2.68
CA SER A 39 2.53 5.30 3.47
C SER A 39 1.46 4.67 2.60
N ALA A 40 0.62 3.86 3.21
CA ALA A 40 -0.47 3.16 2.54
C ALA A 40 -1.63 2.89 3.49
N THR A 41 -2.78 2.51 2.94
CA THR A 41 -3.87 1.94 3.70
C THR A 41 -3.76 0.42 3.67
N LEU A 42 -3.47 -0.19 4.82
CA LEU A 42 -3.49 -1.63 5.03
C LEU A 42 -4.91 -2.06 5.41
N SER A 43 -5.45 -3.04 4.73
CA SER A 43 -6.73 -3.66 5.05
C SER A 43 -6.51 -5.09 5.51
N THR A 44 -6.99 -5.41 6.72
CA THR A 44 -6.96 -6.73 7.35
C THR A 44 -8.39 -7.21 7.59
N LEU A 45 -8.58 -8.47 8.00
CA LEU A 45 -9.89 -9.03 8.33
C LEU A 45 -10.04 -9.21 9.84
N THR A 46 -11.06 -8.58 10.39
CA THR A 46 -11.43 -8.83 11.80
C THR A 46 -11.84 -10.30 12.01
N PRO A 47 -11.84 -10.82 13.27
CA PRO A 47 -12.32 -12.17 13.57
C PRO A 47 -13.76 -12.45 13.12
N LYS A 48 -14.56 -11.40 12.94
CA LYS A 48 -15.94 -11.49 12.42
C LYS A 48 -16.03 -11.39 10.90
N GLY A 49 -14.88 -11.29 10.20
CA GLY A 49 -14.82 -11.23 8.73
C GLY A 49 -15.06 -9.84 8.15
N PHE A 50 -15.10 -8.78 8.96
CA PHE A 50 -15.20 -7.41 8.44
C PHE A 50 -13.83 -6.88 8.00
N PRO A 51 -13.74 -6.18 6.85
CA PRO A 51 -12.54 -5.45 6.48
C PRO A 51 -12.24 -4.34 7.49
N TYR A 52 -10.96 -4.21 7.86
CA TYR A 52 -10.47 -3.19 8.79
C TYR A 52 -9.29 -2.45 8.15
N GLY A 53 -9.45 -1.15 7.91
CA GLY A 53 -8.45 -0.30 7.27
C GLY A 53 -7.61 0.47 8.30
N SER A 54 -6.30 0.50 8.09
CA SER A 54 -5.34 1.26 8.91
C SER A 54 -4.36 2.00 8.01
N ILE A 55 -3.91 3.19 8.42
CA ILE A 55 -2.78 3.84 7.78
C ILE A 55 -1.51 3.23 8.37
N VAL A 56 -0.58 2.82 7.49
CA VAL A 56 0.72 2.29 7.87
C VAL A 56 1.81 2.97 7.05
N SER A 57 2.99 3.13 7.66
CA SER A 57 4.21 3.46 6.92
C SER A 57 4.86 2.17 6.42
N PHE A 58 5.57 2.24 5.30
CA PHE A 58 6.25 1.07 4.75
C PHE A 58 7.55 1.44 4.03
N ILE A 59 8.42 0.46 3.95
CA ILE A 59 9.52 0.37 2.99
C ILE A 59 9.21 -0.77 2.00
N HIS A 60 10.11 -1.07 1.10
CA HIS A 60 9.99 -2.24 0.22
C HIS A 60 11.34 -2.95 0.09
N ASP A 61 11.30 -4.25 -0.13
CA ASP A 61 12.48 -5.03 -0.48
C ASP A 61 12.88 -4.83 -1.96
N ASN A 62 13.95 -5.51 -2.38
CA ASN A 62 14.45 -5.44 -3.75
C ASN A 62 13.50 -6.06 -4.80
N LEU A 63 12.51 -6.82 -4.36
CA LEU A 63 11.47 -7.41 -5.21
C LEU A 63 10.24 -6.52 -5.30
N GLY A 64 10.16 -5.45 -4.47
CA GLY A 64 9.04 -4.54 -4.38
C GLY A 64 7.96 -4.99 -3.39
N ASN A 65 8.23 -6.01 -2.54
CA ASN A 65 7.30 -6.38 -1.49
C ASN A 65 7.32 -5.33 -0.38
N PRO A 66 6.16 -4.82 0.06
CA PRO A 66 6.10 -3.88 1.17
C PRO A 66 6.51 -4.54 2.49
N ILE A 67 7.28 -3.81 3.28
CA ILE A 67 7.67 -4.17 4.65
C ILE A 67 7.14 -3.09 5.58
N ILE A 68 6.41 -3.48 6.60
CA ILE A 68 5.78 -2.59 7.58
C ILE A 68 6.29 -2.90 8.98
N LEU A 69 6.48 -1.86 9.78
CA LEU A 69 6.72 -1.97 11.22
C LEU A 69 5.39 -1.72 11.92
N ILE A 70 4.92 -2.70 12.69
CA ILE A 70 3.64 -2.66 13.37
C ILE A 70 3.77 -3.14 14.82
N SER A 71 3.06 -2.47 15.73
CA SER A 71 2.98 -2.85 17.14
C SER A 71 2.16 -4.11 17.33
N ASP A 72 2.52 -4.92 18.31
CA ASP A 72 1.80 -6.13 18.71
C ASP A 72 0.39 -5.84 19.24
N MET A 73 0.17 -4.67 19.84
CA MET A 73 -1.13 -4.23 20.35
C MET A 73 -2.05 -3.66 19.27
N ALA A 74 -1.54 -3.35 18.09
CA ALA A 74 -2.35 -2.76 17.03
C ALA A 74 -3.40 -3.74 16.51
N GLU A 75 -4.63 -3.26 16.28
CA GLU A 75 -5.73 -4.09 15.80
C GLU A 75 -5.41 -4.81 14.49
N HIS A 76 -4.70 -4.17 13.57
CA HIS A 76 -4.30 -4.80 12.31
C HIS A 76 -3.30 -5.95 12.53
N THR A 77 -2.43 -5.87 13.55
CA THR A 77 -1.51 -6.97 13.92
C THR A 77 -2.30 -8.14 14.51
N ILE A 78 -3.22 -7.86 15.43
CA ILE A 78 -4.11 -8.86 16.03
C ILE A 78 -4.92 -9.58 14.94
N ASN A 79 -5.43 -8.84 13.97
CA ASN A 79 -6.17 -9.38 12.85
C ASN A 79 -5.29 -10.27 11.95
N ALA A 80 -4.10 -9.77 11.58
CA ALA A 80 -3.17 -10.49 10.71
C ALA A 80 -2.69 -11.82 11.32
N ARG A 81 -2.47 -11.87 12.63
CA ARG A 81 -2.14 -13.12 13.35
C ARG A 81 -3.23 -14.18 13.28
N LYS A 82 -4.49 -13.77 13.12
CA LYS A 82 -5.64 -14.68 12.99
C LYS A 82 -5.96 -15.02 11.54
N ASN A 83 -5.72 -14.09 10.65
CA ASN A 83 -5.94 -14.24 9.22
C ASN A 83 -4.92 -13.38 8.47
N GLU A 84 -3.96 -14.04 7.84
CA GLU A 84 -2.86 -13.39 7.13
C GLU A 84 -3.28 -12.65 5.85
N LYS A 85 -4.50 -12.88 5.34
CA LYS A 85 -4.99 -12.24 4.12
C LYS A 85 -5.13 -10.74 4.31
N ALA A 86 -4.53 -9.98 3.41
CA ALA A 86 -4.56 -8.53 3.46
C ALA A 86 -4.57 -7.90 2.07
N SER A 87 -4.93 -6.64 2.02
CA SER A 87 -4.66 -5.78 0.88
C SER A 87 -4.05 -4.47 1.34
N MET A 88 -3.26 -3.85 0.47
CA MET A 88 -2.64 -2.57 0.72
C MET A 88 -2.94 -1.63 -0.45
N LEU A 89 -3.56 -0.49 -0.17
CA LEU A 89 -3.80 0.57 -1.14
C LEU A 89 -2.69 1.62 -0.99
N ILE A 90 -1.88 1.74 -2.02
CA ILE A 90 -0.84 2.75 -2.18
C ILE A 90 -1.37 3.79 -3.17
N SER A 91 -1.27 5.06 -2.84
CA SER A 91 -1.70 6.15 -3.71
C SER A 91 -0.71 7.31 -3.65
N GLU A 92 -0.66 8.08 -4.71
CA GLU A 92 0.02 9.37 -4.65
C GLU A 92 -0.52 10.22 -3.49
N PRO A 93 0.35 11.02 -2.86
CA PRO A 93 -0.06 11.91 -1.78
C PRO A 93 -1.22 12.81 -2.20
N ALA A 94 -2.09 13.12 -1.25
CA ALA A 94 -3.15 14.09 -1.46
C ALA A 94 -2.55 15.44 -1.86
N GLY A 95 -3.14 16.07 -2.87
CA GLY A 95 -2.75 17.38 -3.38
C GLY A 95 -3.96 18.04 -4.01
N GLU A 96 -3.76 19.15 -4.71
CA GLU A 96 -4.83 19.81 -5.44
C GLU A 96 -5.36 18.92 -6.58
N GLY A 97 -6.63 19.06 -6.89
CA GLY A 97 -7.31 18.39 -7.99
C GLY A 97 -8.12 17.14 -7.56
N ASP A 98 -8.62 16.44 -8.56
CA ASP A 98 -9.45 15.25 -8.34
C ASP A 98 -8.62 14.08 -7.78
N PRO A 99 -8.96 13.55 -6.59
CA PRO A 99 -8.27 12.38 -6.03
C PRO A 99 -8.35 11.13 -6.92
N LEU A 100 -9.40 11.01 -7.74
CA LEU A 100 -9.57 9.87 -8.65
C LEU A 100 -8.66 9.94 -9.87
N GLY A 101 -8.09 11.11 -10.17
CA GLY A 101 -7.06 11.30 -11.20
C GLY A 101 -5.65 10.90 -10.75
N LYS A 102 -5.43 10.61 -9.46
CA LYS A 102 -4.13 10.22 -8.90
C LYS A 102 -3.80 8.77 -9.18
N ALA A 103 -2.50 8.49 -9.37
CA ALA A 103 -2.03 7.11 -9.46
C ALA A 103 -2.29 6.36 -8.15
N ARG A 104 -2.77 5.15 -8.28
CA ARG A 104 -3.05 4.26 -7.14
C ARG A 104 -2.84 2.80 -7.53
N LEU A 105 -2.40 2.02 -6.56
CA LEU A 105 -2.11 0.60 -6.70
C LEU A 105 -2.72 -0.15 -5.52
N THR A 106 -3.46 -1.21 -5.78
CA THR A 106 -3.89 -2.16 -4.76
C THR A 106 -3.05 -3.42 -4.86
N LEU A 107 -2.31 -3.73 -3.81
CA LEU A 107 -1.65 -5.01 -3.62
C LEU A 107 -2.58 -5.93 -2.83
N ILE A 108 -2.64 -7.20 -3.22
CA ILE A 108 -3.41 -8.24 -2.54
C ILE A 108 -2.46 -9.41 -2.25
N GLY A 109 -2.46 -9.89 -1.02
CA GLY A 109 -1.56 -10.97 -0.62
C GLY A 109 -1.76 -11.41 0.82
N THR A 110 -0.68 -11.92 1.39
CA THR A 110 -0.61 -12.38 2.78
C THR A 110 0.47 -11.62 3.54
N LEU A 111 0.20 -11.35 4.82
CA LEU A 111 1.16 -10.77 5.75
C LEU A 111 1.91 -11.88 6.46
N HIS A 112 3.24 -11.80 6.46
CA HIS A 112 4.11 -12.73 7.16
C HIS A 112 5.02 -11.95 8.11
N LEU A 113 5.26 -12.52 9.28
CA LEU A 113 6.29 -12.01 10.18
C LEU A 113 7.67 -12.29 9.56
N LEU A 114 8.55 -11.30 9.59
CA LEU A 114 9.92 -11.49 9.14
C LEU A 114 10.75 -12.13 10.26
N ASP A 115 11.53 -13.15 9.89
CA ASP A 115 12.55 -13.73 10.73
C ASP A 115 13.84 -12.89 10.63
N ASN A 116 14.39 -12.41 11.75
CA ASN A 116 15.62 -11.61 11.82
C ASN A 116 15.57 -10.31 10.97
N PRO A 117 14.69 -9.37 11.28
CA PRO A 117 14.43 -8.17 10.47
C PRO A 117 15.45 -7.03 10.67
N GLU A 118 16.69 -7.31 11.09
CA GLU A 118 17.70 -6.30 11.48
C GLU A 118 18.01 -5.32 10.33
N ALA A 119 18.23 -5.85 9.12
CA ALA A 119 18.53 -5.04 7.96
C ALA A 119 17.34 -4.20 7.52
N GLU A 120 16.16 -4.81 7.49
CA GLU A 120 14.90 -4.14 7.15
C GLU A 120 14.52 -3.09 8.19
N ARG A 121 14.85 -3.34 9.47
CA ARG A 121 14.66 -2.37 10.55
C ARG A 121 15.53 -1.13 10.35
N GLU A 122 16.80 -1.31 9.99
CA GLU A 122 17.72 -0.21 9.71
C GLU A 122 17.25 0.62 8.51
N ASP A 123 16.88 -0.04 7.42
CA ASP A 123 16.34 0.60 6.22
C ASP A 123 15.02 1.34 6.52
N TYR A 124 14.17 0.75 7.36
CA TYR A 124 12.91 1.37 7.77
C TYR A 124 13.15 2.66 8.56
N LEU A 125 14.06 2.64 9.53
CA LEU A 125 14.41 3.80 10.35
C LEU A 125 15.08 4.90 9.53
N THR A 126 15.86 4.53 8.52
CA THR A 126 16.47 5.49 7.59
C THR A 126 15.41 6.23 6.77
N LYS A 127 14.38 5.54 6.29
CA LYS A 127 13.29 6.14 5.52
C LYS A 127 12.28 6.87 6.41
N HIS A 128 12.06 6.38 7.62
CA HIS A 128 11.06 6.86 8.58
C HIS A 128 11.72 7.21 9.91
N GLU A 129 12.53 8.27 9.93
CA GLU A 129 13.31 8.69 11.11
C GLU A 129 12.47 8.84 12.39
N HIS A 130 11.22 9.29 12.25
CA HIS A 130 10.29 9.43 13.37
C HIS A 130 9.92 8.10 14.03
N ALA A 131 10.12 6.96 13.35
CA ALA A 131 9.86 5.64 13.91
C ALA A 131 10.83 5.29 15.05
N SER A 132 11.98 5.93 15.11
CA SER A 132 12.95 5.78 16.22
C SER A 132 12.35 6.08 17.60
N PHE A 133 11.29 6.87 17.67
CA PHE A 133 10.63 7.20 18.94
C PHE A 133 9.78 6.06 19.52
N TYR A 134 9.40 5.07 18.69
CA TYR A 134 8.49 3.99 19.12
C TYR A 134 8.95 2.58 18.72
N VAL A 135 10.03 2.44 17.96
CA VAL A 135 10.50 1.13 17.46
C VAL A 135 10.99 0.21 18.57
N ASP A 136 11.47 0.78 19.69
CA ASP A 136 11.99 0.06 20.85
C ASP A 136 11.01 0.06 22.04
N TYR A 137 9.76 0.53 21.83
CA TYR A 137 8.74 0.36 22.86
C TYR A 137 8.41 -1.13 22.96
N GLU A 138 8.70 -1.69 24.14
CA GLU A 138 8.18 -3.01 24.52
C GLU A 138 6.67 -2.84 24.78
N ASP A 139 5.87 -3.49 23.95
CA ASP A 139 4.41 -3.55 24.11
C ASP A 139 4.01 -4.51 25.24
#